data_e914ade0ee4db7a94cd23cb426e70690
#
_entry.id   e914ade0ee4db7a94cd23cb426e70690
#
_cell.length_a   1.000
_cell.length_b   1.000
_cell.length_c   1.000
_cell.angle_alpha   90.00
_cell.angle_beta   90.00
_cell.angle_gamma   90.00
#
_symmetry.space_group_name_H-M   'P 1'
#
loop_
_entity.id
_entity.type
_entity.pdbx_description
1 polymer ?
#
loop_
_entity_poly.entity_id
_entity_poly.type
_entity_poly.pdbx_seq_one_letter_code
_entity_poly.pdbx_strand_id
1 'polypeptide(L)'
;MPFRAVPFVVRQFVPTECGLACISMICGTWGMFYNLKDVRKDLPAGRDGVSGTDVAAWLESHGFSCRRAVELSTNDGLGEYVYFVLLDDSHFVLVDSIRQKTVHLVDPAVGRYKVSHKVFLKRFTGYALRVGPASRRLASS
;
A
#
# COMPACT_ATOMS: atom_id res chain seq x y z
N MET A 1 20.25 -6.95 1.50
CA MET A 1 18.83 -6.59 1.31
C MET A 1 18.04 -6.80 2.56
N PRO A 2 17.49 -5.78 3.11
CA PRO A 2 16.65 -5.97 4.28
C PRO A 2 15.38 -6.69 3.88
N PHE A 3 14.96 -7.60 4.72
CA PHE A 3 13.67 -8.23 4.54
C PHE A 3 12.59 -7.26 4.94
N ARG A 4 11.49 -7.28 4.22
CA ARG A 4 10.36 -6.53 4.69
C ARG A 4 9.67 -7.28 5.82
N ALA A 5 9.05 -6.53 6.70
CA ALA A 5 8.14 -7.10 7.67
C ALA A 5 6.77 -7.31 7.04
N VAL A 6 5.90 -8.01 7.72
CA VAL A 6 4.48 -8.03 7.37
C VAL A 6 3.94 -6.65 7.78
N PRO A 7 3.16 -5.96 6.93
CA PRO A 7 2.63 -4.67 7.30
C PRO A 7 1.80 -4.75 8.57
N PHE A 8 2.07 -3.87 9.53
CA PHE A 8 1.22 -3.79 10.71
C PHE A 8 0.05 -2.86 10.42
N VAL A 9 -1.06 -3.12 11.09
CA VAL A 9 -2.28 -2.36 10.80
C VAL A 9 -2.19 -0.96 11.37
N VAL A 10 -2.46 0.04 10.51
CA VAL A 10 -2.65 1.42 10.92
C VAL A 10 -4.10 1.77 10.61
N ARG A 11 -4.88 2.07 11.65
CA ARG A 11 -6.30 2.36 11.47
C ARG A 11 -6.50 3.81 11.11
N GLN A 12 -7.31 4.05 10.10
CA GLN A 12 -7.70 5.41 9.73
C GLN A 12 -8.69 5.97 10.73
N PHE A 13 -8.65 7.27 10.95
CA PHE A 13 -9.61 7.92 11.85
C PHE A 13 -10.88 8.32 11.10
N VAL A 14 -10.72 8.75 9.85
CA VAL A 14 -11.84 9.14 9.01
C VAL A 14 -11.68 8.49 7.64
N PRO A 15 -12.79 8.30 6.89
CA PRO A 15 -12.73 7.59 5.60
C PRO A 15 -11.77 8.21 4.58
N THR A 16 -11.53 9.52 4.64
CA THR A 16 -10.65 10.18 3.68
C THR A 16 -9.16 9.91 3.93
N GLU A 17 -8.83 9.21 5.00
CA GLU A 17 -7.43 8.96 5.37
C GLU A 17 -6.92 7.58 5.00
N CYS A 18 -7.67 6.80 4.23
CA CYS A 18 -7.22 5.45 3.90
C CYS A 18 -5.87 5.45 3.16
N GLY A 19 -5.67 6.39 2.24
CA GLY A 19 -4.39 6.50 1.54
C GLY A 19 -3.24 6.86 2.45
N LEU A 20 -3.47 7.76 3.41
CA LEU A 20 -2.44 8.16 4.37
C LEU A 20 -2.07 7.00 5.29
N ALA A 21 -3.07 6.26 5.74
CA ALA A 21 -2.82 5.09 6.59
C ALA A 21 -2.04 4.02 5.84
N CYS A 22 -2.33 3.82 4.55
CA CYS A 22 -1.56 2.91 3.72
C CYS A 22 -0.09 3.34 3.62
N ILE A 23 0.18 4.63 3.47
CA ILE A 23 1.55 5.14 3.45
C ILE A 23 2.27 4.76 4.74
N SER A 24 1.63 5.00 5.88
CA SER A 24 2.22 4.67 7.17
C SER A 24 2.53 3.18 7.28
N MET A 25 1.62 2.33 6.80
CA MET A 25 1.81 0.88 6.82
C MET A 25 2.95 0.45 5.88
N ILE A 26 3.04 1.06 4.71
CA ILE A 26 4.12 0.78 3.76
C ILE A 26 5.47 1.12 4.38
N CYS A 27 5.59 2.30 4.96
CA CYS A 27 6.84 2.72 5.61
C CYS A 27 7.24 1.73 6.70
N GLY A 28 6.29 1.34 7.55
CA GLY A 28 6.57 0.39 8.62
C GLY A 28 6.99 -0.98 8.12
N THR A 29 6.52 -1.38 6.96
CA THR A 29 6.90 -2.65 6.35
C THR A 29 8.42 -2.74 6.14
N TRP A 30 9.05 -1.62 5.87
CA TRP A 30 10.50 -1.56 5.66
C TRP A 30 11.25 -0.81 6.76
N GLY A 31 10.67 -0.74 7.96
CA GLY A 31 11.36 -0.21 9.12
C GLY A 31 11.41 1.30 9.22
N MET A 32 10.63 2.00 8.43
CA MET A 32 10.55 3.46 8.48
C MET A 32 9.27 3.83 9.22
N PHE A 33 9.41 4.57 10.31
CA PHE A 33 8.26 4.83 11.19
C PHE A 33 7.72 6.24 10.99
N TYR A 34 6.77 6.34 10.09
CA TYR A 34 5.96 7.54 9.90
C TYR A 34 4.55 7.21 10.33
N ASN A 35 4.10 7.81 11.43
CA ASN A 35 2.74 7.58 11.88
C ASN A 35 1.76 8.41 11.05
N LEU A 36 0.49 8.18 11.25
CA LEU A 36 -0.54 8.88 10.48
C LEU A 36 -0.44 10.40 10.63
N LYS A 37 -0.09 10.88 11.82
CA LYS A 37 0.06 12.29 12.07
C LYS A 37 1.20 12.88 11.23
N ASP A 38 2.31 12.17 11.12
CA ASP A 38 3.46 12.63 10.34
C ASP A 38 3.11 12.73 8.86
N VAL A 39 2.43 11.72 8.32
CA VAL A 39 2.05 11.71 6.92
C VAL A 39 1.01 12.81 6.65
N ARG A 40 0.11 13.03 7.57
CA ARG A 40 -0.93 14.05 7.43
C ARG A 40 -0.35 15.46 7.30
N LYS A 41 0.80 15.73 7.90
CA LYS A 41 1.45 17.03 7.77
C LYS A 41 1.89 17.29 6.34
N ASP A 42 2.35 16.26 5.65
CA ASP A 42 2.84 16.39 4.28
C ASP A 42 1.71 16.32 3.25
N LEU A 43 0.69 15.53 3.54
CA LEU A 43 -0.41 15.27 2.63
C LEU A 43 -1.74 15.47 3.36
N PRO A 44 -2.16 16.71 3.58
CA PRO A 44 -3.45 16.94 4.22
C PRO A 44 -4.55 16.37 3.32
N ALA A 45 -5.30 15.42 3.84
CA ALA A 45 -6.42 14.84 3.10
C ALA A 45 -7.55 15.84 3.09
N GLY A 46 -7.98 16.25 1.91
CA GLY A 46 -9.14 17.08 1.75
C GLY A 46 -10.43 16.26 1.86
N ARG A 47 -11.53 16.87 1.43
CA ARG A 47 -12.83 16.22 1.44
C ARG A 47 -12.83 14.88 0.72
N ASP A 48 -12.12 14.79 -0.39
CA ASP A 48 -12.09 13.61 -1.24
C ASP A 48 -10.89 12.70 -0.97
N GLY A 49 -10.12 13.00 0.08
CA GLY A 49 -8.93 12.24 0.39
C GLY A 49 -7.75 12.64 -0.48
N VAL A 50 -6.75 11.77 -0.55
CA VAL A 50 -5.58 11.97 -1.41
C VAL A 50 -5.68 11.04 -2.61
N SER A 51 -5.10 11.46 -3.72
CA SER A 51 -5.09 10.65 -4.94
C SER A 51 -3.96 9.62 -4.88
N GLY A 52 -4.06 8.60 -5.73
CA GLY A 52 -2.95 7.65 -5.88
C GLY A 52 -1.68 8.33 -6.38
N THR A 53 -1.81 9.36 -7.20
CA THR A 53 -0.66 10.15 -7.69
C THR A 53 0.04 10.85 -6.53
N ASP A 54 -0.72 11.43 -5.60
CA ASP A 54 -0.13 12.08 -4.43
C ASP A 54 0.59 11.08 -3.54
N VAL A 55 -0.02 9.92 -3.34
CA VAL A 55 0.58 8.84 -2.54
C VAL A 55 1.89 8.38 -3.19
N ALA A 56 1.88 8.13 -4.49
CA ALA A 56 3.07 7.69 -5.20
C ALA A 56 4.18 8.74 -5.12
N ALA A 57 3.86 10.01 -5.29
CA ALA A 57 4.84 11.08 -5.22
C ALA A 57 5.49 11.16 -3.84
N TRP A 58 4.68 11.05 -2.78
CA TRP A 58 5.21 11.06 -1.43
C TRP A 58 6.15 9.88 -1.18
N LEU A 59 5.71 8.69 -1.59
CA LEU A 59 6.50 7.47 -1.41
C LEU A 59 7.82 7.56 -2.17
N GLU A 60 7.78 8.03 -3.41
CA GLU A 60 8.98 8.16 -4.21
C GLU A 60 9.95 9.18 -3.63
N SER A 61 9.44 10.24 -3.03
CA SER A 61 10.30 11.22 -2.37
C SER A 61 10.91 10.70 -1.06
N HIS A 62 10.41 9.59 -0.56
CA HIS A 62 10.88 8.98 0.70
C HIS A 62 11.60 7.65 0.51
N GLY A 63 12.09 7.40 -0.69
CA GLY A 63 12.94 6.24 -0.93
C GLY A 63 12.23 4.99 -1.41
N PHE A 64 11.00 5.11 -1.88
CA PHE A 64 10.26 3.98 -2.44
C PHE A 64 10.16 4.08 -3.95
N SER A 65 9.97 2.96 -4.58
CA SER A 65 9.67 2.86 -6.00
C SER A 65 8.21 2.45 -6.14
N CYS A 66 7.47 3.16 -6.98
CA CYS A 66 6.08 2.89 -7.24
C CYS A 66 5.88 2.64 -8.73
N ARG A 67 5.31 1.50 -9.09
CA ARG A 67 5.03 1.17 -10.49
C ARG A 67 3.59 0.74 -10.65
N ARG A 68 2.94 1.25 -11.69
CA ARG A 68 1.58 0.79 -12.02
C ARG A 68 1.61 -0.69 -12.35
N ALA A 69 0.65 -1.40 -11.78
CA ALA A 69 0.47 -2.83 -12.04
C ALA A 69 -0.93 -3.03 -12.62
N VAL A 70 -1.02 -3.62 -13.80
CA VAL A 70 -2.30 -3.92 -14.44
C VAL A 70 -2.89 -5.18 -13.86
N GLU A 71 -2.01 -6.12 -13.52
CA GLU A 71 -2.39 -7.37 -12.89
C GLU A 71 -1.52 -7.58 -11.67
N LEU A 72 -2.07 -8.21 -10.66
CA LEU A 72 -1.34 -8.51 -9.44
C LEU A 72 -0.79 -9.92 -9.52
N SER A 73 0.52 -10.04 -9.34
CA SER A 73 1.21 -11.32 -9.40
C SER A 73 1.15 -12.04 -8.08
N THR A 74 1.07 -13.35 -8.13
CA THR A 74 1.18 -14.19 -6.94
C THR A 74 2.52 -13.94 -6.25
N ASN A 75 2.48 -13.80 -4.94
CA ASN A 75 3.68 -13.70 -4.10
C ASN A 75 3.42 -14.41 -2.78
N ASP A 76 4.45 -14.56 -1.99
CA ASP A 76 4.36 -15.27 -0.72
C ASP A 76 4.28 -14.34 0.49
N GLY A 77 4.18 -13.05 0.27
CA GLY A 77 4.17 -12.07 1.35
C GLY A 77 5.55 -11.74 1.90
N LEU A 78 6.59 -12.34 1.36
CA LEU A 78 7.97 -12.10 1.77
C LEU A 78 8.77 -11.45 0.66
N GLY A 79 8.10 -10.98 -0.37
CA GLY A 79 8.75 -10.34 -1.50
C GLY A 79 9.25 -8.95 -1.18
N GLU A 80 9.73 -8.28 -2.20
CA GLU A 80 10.34 -6.96 -2.08
C GLU A 80 9.33 -5.84 -2.27
N TYR A 81 8.04 -6.16 -2.30
CA TYR A 81 7.00 -5.17 -2.56
C TYR A 81 5.68 -5.57 -1.91
N VAL A 82 4.82 -4.58 -1.82
CA VAL A 82 3.39 -4.76 -1.52
C VAL A 82 2.63 -4.04 -2.63
N TYR A 83 1.34 -4.36 -2.75
CA TYR A 83 0.49 -3.60 -3.68
C TYR A 83 -0.36 -2.61 -2.89
N PHE A 84 -0.41 -1.40 -3.41
CA PHE A 84 -1.32 -0.35 -2.95
C PHE A 84 -2.45 -0.31 -3.97
N VAL A 85 -3.65 -0.68 -3.58
CA VAL A 85 -4.76 -0.88 -4.52
C VAL A 85 -5.97 -0.04 -4.16
N LEU A 86 -6.74 0.30 -5.20
CA LEU A 86 -8.01 0.99 -5.02
C LEU A 86 -9.15 0.00 -5.20
N LEU A 87 -9.98 -0.11 -4.19
CA LEU A 87 -11.17 -0.94 -4.20
C LEU A 87 -12.42 -0.08 -4.22
N ASP A 88 -13.46 -0.56 -4.88
CA ASP A 88 -14.80 0.05 -4.82
C ASP A 88 -14.79 1.55 -5.14
N ASP A 89 -13.93 1.97 -6.05
CA ASP A 89 -13.80 3.35 -6.54
C ASP A 89 -13.24 4.37 -5.55
N SER A 90 -13.11 4.05 -4.28
CA SER A 90 -12.76 5.10 -3.31
C SER A 90 -11.96 4.64 -2.11
N HIS A 91 -11.65 3.35 -1.98
CA HIS A 91 -11.00 2.85 -0.78
C HIS A 91 -9.65 2.25 -1.07
N PHE A 92 -8.59 2.85 -0.52
CA PHE A 92 -7.24 2.33 -0.66
C PHE A 92 -6.92 1.32 0.43
N VAL A 93 -6.36 0.20 0.02
CA VAL A 93 -5.89 -0.86 0.92
C VAL A 93 -4.56 -1.39 0.42
N LEU A 94 -3.87 -2.18 1.25
CA LEU A 94 -2.68 -2.89 0.82
C LEU A 94 -3.02 -4.35 0.53
N VAL A 95 -2.39 -4.89 -0.50
CA VAL A 95 -2.34 -6.33 -0.70
C VAL A 95 -0.96 -6.77 -0.25
N ASP A 96 -0.92 -7.54 0.82
CA ASP A 96 0.31 -8.01 1.42
C ASP A 96 0.86 -9.22 0.67
N SER A 97 -0.02 -10.16 0.37
CA SER A 97 0.38 -11.37 -0.36
C SER A 97 -0.77 -11.93 -1.15
N ILE A 98 -0.42 -12.65 -2.19
CA ILE A 98 -1.37 -13.40 -3.01
C ILE A 98 -0.81 -14.82 -3.11
N ARG A 99 -1.51 -15.77 -2.52
CA ARG A 99 -1.08 -17.17 -2.50
C ARG A 99 -2.15 -18.00 -3.16
N GLN A 100 -1.78 -18.64 -4.27
CA GLN A 100 -2.73 -19.45 -5.02
C GLN A 100 -3.95 -18.59 -5.37
N LYS A 101 -5.10 -18.89 -4.80
CA LYS A 101 -6.34 -18.19 -5.11
C LYS A 101 -6.81 -17.28 -3.98
N THR A 102 -5.93 -16.94 -3.05
CA THR A 102 -6.27 -16.13 -1.87
C THR A 102 -5.48 -14.84 -1.86
N VAL A 103 -6.17 -13.73 -1.66
CA VAL A 103 -5.59 -12.40 -1.56
C VAL A 103 -5.64 -11.95 -0.11
N HIS A 104 -4.48 -11.61 0.44
CA HIS A 104 -4.33 -11.15 1.82
C HIS A 104 -4.24 -9.64 1.84
N LEU A 105 -5.21 -9.02 2.50
CA LEU A 105 -5.39 -7.58 2.49
C LEU A 105 -5.11 -6.98 3.86
N VAL A 106 -4.60 -5.75 3.86
CA VAL A 106 -4.51 -4.94 5.07
C VAL A 106 -5.27 -3.66 4.79
N ASP A 107 -6.37 -3.50 5.50
CA ASP A 107 -7.34 -2.45 5.24
C ASP A 107 -7.38 -1.48 6.42
N PRO A 108 -7.09 -0.18 6.18
CA PRO A 108 -7.10 0.80 7.27
C PRO A 108 -8.42 0.93 7.99
N ALA A 109 -9.51 0.55 7.34
CA ALA A 109 -10.83 0.66 7.95
C ALA A 109 -11.18 -0.52 8.87
N VAL A 110 -10.73 -1.73 8.50
CA VAL A 110 -11.19 -2.93 9.18
C VAL A 110 -10.06 -3.84 9.68
N GLY A 111 -8.83 -3.66 9.21
CA GLY A 111 -7.72 -4.49 9.61
C GLY A 111 -7.39 -5.54 8.57
N ARG A 112 -6.78 -6.64 9.02
CA ARG A 112 -6.37 -7.71 8.12
C ARG A 112 -7.51 -8.64 7.80
N TYR A 113 -7.62 -9.03 6.55
CA TYR A 113 -8.52 -10.10 6.15
C TYR A 113 -8.06 -10.71 4.84
N LYS A 114 -8.65 -11.83 4.48
CA LYS A 114 -8.33 -12.49 3.23
C LYS A 114 -9.61 -12.80 2.47
N VAL A 115 -9.51 -12.76 1.16
CA VAL A 115 -10.64 -13.09 0.28
C VAL A 115 -10.13 -13.97 -0.86
N SER A 116 -11.03 -14.66 -1.53
CA SER A 116 -10.65 -15.37 -2.74
C SER A 116 -10.27 -14.36 -3.82
N HIS A 117 -9.42 -14.78 -4.73
CA HIS A 117 -9.04 -13.96 -5.87
C HIS A 117 -10.27 -13.51 -6.67
N LYS A 118 -11.24 -14.40 -6.80
CA LYS A 118 -12.47 -14.11 -7.52
C LYS A 118 -13.27 -12.98 -6.85
N VAL A 119 -13.37 -13.01 -5.53
CA VAL A 119 -14.06 -11.95 -4.77
C VAL A 119 -13.28 -10.65 -4.86
N PHE A 120 -11.96 -10.71 -4.77
CA PHE A 120 -11.11 -9.54 -4.89
C PHE A 120 -11.35 -8.84 -6.23
N LEU A 121 -11.38 -9.59 -7.32
CA LEU A 121 -11.53 -9.01 -8.65
C LEU A 121 -12.85 -8.26 -8.84
N LYS A 122 -13.88 -8.62 -8.10
CA LYS A 122 -15.16 -7.91 -8.17
C LYS A 122 -15.08 -6.50 -7.58
N ARG A 123 -14.14 -6.27 -6.66
CA ARG A 123 -13.97 -4.97 -6.00
C ARG A 123 -12.84 -4.16 -6.58
N PHE A 124 -11.90 -4.80 -7.23
CA PHE A 124 -10.70 -4.16 -7.75
C PHE A 124 -11.04 -3.26 -8.93
N THR A 125 -10.65 -1.99 -8.83
CA THR A 125 -10.95 -1.00 -9.87
C THR A 125 -9.99 -1.07 -11.06
N GLY A 126 -8.90 -1.83 -10.94
CA GLY A 126 -7.82 -1.84 -11.91
C GLY A 126 -6.67 -0.90 -11.56
N TYR A 127 -6.82 -0.10 -10.51
CA TYR A 127 -5.75 0.77 -10.08
C TYR A 127 -4.92 0.08 -9.00
N ALA A 128 -3.65 -0.16 -9.30
CA ALA A 128 -2.71 -0.73 -8.35
C ALA A 128 -1.33 -0.15 -8.58
N LEU A 129 -0.59 0.03 -7.49
CA LEU A 129 0.83 0.36 -7.52
C LEU A 129 1.57 -0.76 -6.83
N ARG A 130 2.64 -1.22 -7.46
CA ARG A 130 3.59 -2.11 -6.81
C ARG A 130 4.62 -1.23 -6.14
N VAL A 131 4.73 -1.34 -4.82
CA VAL A 131 5.55 -0.45 -4.00
C VAL A 131 6.60 -1.25 -3.26
N GLY A 132 7.84 -0.85 -3.37
CA GLY A 132 8.96 -1.41 -2.64
C GLY A 132 10.04 -0.37 -2.44
N PRO A 133 11.11 -0.71 -1.73
CA PRO A 133 12.22 0.23 -1.58
C PRO A 133 12.80 0.59 -2.93
N ALA A 134 13.22 1.83 -3.07
CA ALA A 134 13.92 2.24 -4.27
C ALA A 134 15.15 1.38 -4.43
N SER A 135 15.47 1.06 -5.67
CA SER A 135 16.48 0.08 -5.94
C SER A 135 17.83 0.47 -5.39
N ARG A 136 18.46 -0.48 -4.73
CA ARG A 136 19.83 -0.35 -4.38
C ARG A 136 20.74 -0.19 -5.52
N ARG A 137 20.31 -0.54 -6.72
CA ARG A 137 21.10 -0.29 -7.91
C ARG A 137 21.44 1.17 -8.03
N LEU A 138 20.51 2.04 -7.65
CA LEU A 138 20.76 3.48 -7.71
C LEU A 138 21.86 3.88 -6.75
N ALA A 139 21.85 3.29 -5.57
CA ALA A 139 22.88 3.59 -4.58
C ALA A 139 24.23 2.99 -4.97
N SER A 140 24.24 1.88 -5.66
CA SER A 140 25.48 1.22 -6.03
C SER A 140 26.03 1.67 -7.37
N SER A 141 25.23 2.39 -8.11
CA SER A 141 25.74 2.92 -9.37
C SER A 141 26.31 4.29 -9.18
#